data_1d63135d0d108dadc4f29211e61eebf1
#
_entry.id   1d63135d0d108dadc4f29211e61eebf1
#
_cell.length_a   1.000
_cell.length_b   1.000
_cell.length_c   1.000
_cell.angle_alpha   90.00
_cell.angle_beta   90.00
_cell.angle_gamma   90.00
#
_symmetry.space_group_name_H-M   'P 1'
#
loop_
_entity.id
_entity.type
_entity.pdbx_description
1 polymer ?
#
loop_
_entity_poly.entity_id
_entity_poly.type
_entity_poly.pdbx_seq_one_letter_code
_entity_poly.pdbx_strand_id
1 'polypeptide(L)'
;MRLVLIGAPGSGKGTQTKFLIEKYNIPQISTGDLLRAAVAAQTPLGRQAKAVMDAGQLVPNDIVIGMIRERIMRPDAENGFIMDGFPRNLEQAESLDALLANLGRPIDAVLQINVDFDLLMQRMVGRLTCLSCGTLFNSFTNPPAIDSQCDSCGGTLHHRSDDNEETIDRRLRVYETHTQPLAAYYSNKSNLHVIDGQGTVEEIKKRIKSALRGMRSSRIKLQPVAQQPVAKASNARPEVIRTQVIDKEKAAPRQKKREATAIKPVVKKRPSNKVSAAQTAYRARLKTLQNELKNVKSELREVTRTEKQLAMEVKKSEAELKKLAEKKASLK
;
A
#
# COMPACT_ATOMS: atom_id res chain seq x y z
N MET A 1 -6.11 -7.02 18.48
CA MET A 1 -6.85 -6.88 17.19
C MET A 1 -5.89 -7.11 16.04
N ARG A 2 -6.22 -8.01 15.09
CA ARG A 2 -5.35 -8.43 13.98
C ARG A 2 -6.03 -8.05 12.67
N LEU A 3 -5.47 -7.04 12.00
CA LEU A 3 -6.02 -6.45 10.79
C LEU A 3 -5.15 -6.77 9.59
N VAL A 4 -5.77 -7.00 8.45
CA VAL A 4 -5.09 -7.07 7.15
C VAL A 4 -5.62 -5.94 6.27
N LEU A 5 -4.72 -5.15 5.68
CA LEU A 5 -5.07 -4.11 4.72
C LEU A 5 -4.72 -4.57 3.31
N ILE A 6 -5.74 -4.69 2.46
CA ILE A 6 -5.62 -5.01 1.04
C ILE A 6 -5.94 -3.76 0.22
N GLY A 7 -5.33 -3.62 -0.93
CA GLY A 7 -5.60 -2.52 -1.86
C GLY A 7 -4.42 -2.30 -2.81
N ALA A 8 -4.69 -1.67 -3.93
CA ALA A 8 -3.69 -1.38 -4.95
C ALA A 8 -2.53 -0.53 -4.40
N PRO A 9 -1.34 -0.58 -5.00
CA PRO A 9 -0.32 0.44 -4.77
C PRO A 9 -0.93 1.84 -4.93
N GLY A 10 -0.61 2.77 -4.03
CA GLY A 10 -1.22 4.11 -4.05
C GLY A 10 -2.59 4.27 -3.39
N SER A 11 -3.25 3.19 -2.96
CA SER A 11 -4.60 3.27 -2.35
C SER A 11 -4.68 3.95 -0.98
N GLY A 12 -3.56 4.31 -0.36
CA GLY A 12 -3.52 5.01 0.93
C GLY A 12 -3.44 4.10 2.15
N LYS A 13 -3.18 2.79 1.99
CA LYS A 13 -3.01 1.85 3.12
C LYS A 13 -2.10 2.38 4.21
N GLY A 14 -0.86 2.74 3.86
CA GLY A 14 0.12 3.23 4.83
C GLY A 14 -0.31 4.50 5.58
N THR A 15 -1.06 5.39 4.93
CA THR A 15 -1.62 6.59 5.56
C THR A 15 -2.68 6.21 6.61
N GLN A 16 -3.58 5.30 6.27
CA GLN A 16 -4.63 4.85 7.18
C GLN A 16 -4.09 3.94 8.29
N THR A 17 -3.00 3.22 8.03
CA THR A 17 -2.33 2.39 9.04
C THR A 17 -1.81 3.22 10.21
N LYS A 18 -1.23 4.40 9.97
CA LYS A 18 -0.78 5.31 11.04
C LYS A 18 -1.90 5.61 12.05
N PHE A 19 -3.08 5.97 11.53
CA PHE A 19 -4.26 6.18 12.37
C PHE A 19 -4.68 4.93 13.16
N LEU A 20 -4.61 3.74 12.54
CA LEU A 20 -4.99 2.49 13.20
C LEU A 20 -3.99 2.10 14.31
N ILE A 21 -2.69 2.33 14.09
CA ILE A 21 -1.64 2.15 15.11
C ILE A 21 -1.95 3.00 16.35
N GLU A 22 -2.15 4.31 16.17
CA GLU A 22 -2.45 5.23 17.25
C GLU A 22 -3.73 4.84 18.01
N LYS A 23 -4.76 4.42 17.27
CA LYS A 23 -6.07 4.10 17.87
C LYS A 23 -6.10 2.79 18.64
N TYR A 24 -5.41 1.77 18.16
CA TYR A 24 -5.48 0.41 18.73
C TYR A 24 -4.23 0.00 19.49
N ASN A 25 -3.18 0.82 19.44
CA ASN A 25 -1.87 0.57 20.07
C ASN A 25 -1.30 -0.80 19.70
N ILE A 26 -1.30 -1.10 18.38
CA ILE A 26 -0.79 -2.34 17.79
C ILE A 26 0.19 -2.02 16.66
N PRO A 27 1.27 -2.81 16.49
CA PRO A 27 2.30 -2.52 15.50
C PRO A 27 1.81 -2.76 14.07
N GLN A 28 2.41 -2.01 13.12
CA GLN A 28 2.35 -2.31 11.70
C GLN A 28 3.39 -3.37 11.33
N ILE A 29 2.98 -4.29 10.48
CA ILE A 29 3.84 -5.25 9.81
C ILE A 29 3.72 -4.98 8.30
N SER A 30 4.63 -4.16 7.78
CA SER A 30 4.68 -3.80 6.35
C SER A 30 5.76 -4.62 5.66
N THR A 31 5.37 -5.55 4.78
CA THR A 31 6.35 -6.33 4.00
C THR A 31 7.23 -5.46 3.12
N GLY A 32 6.64 -4.41 2.53
CA GLY A 32 7.41 -3.47 1.71
C GLY A 32 8.47 -2.74 2.50
N ASP A 33 8.19 -2.32 3.74
CA ASP A 33 9.15 -1.61 4.58
C ASP A 33 10.21 -2.57 5.14
N LEU A 34 9.84 -3.79 5.52
CA LEU A 34 10.78 -4.83 5.94
C LEU A 34 11.78 -5.16 4.82
N LEU A 35 11.29 -5.34 3.58
CA LEU A 35 12.13 -5.60 2.42
C LEU A 35 13.02 -4.40 2.09
N ARG A 36 12.51 -3.17 2.10
CA ARG A 36 13.31 -1.95 1.89
C ARG A 36 14.39 -1.79 2.95
N ALA A 37 14.09 -2.07 4.21
CA ALA A 37 15.08 -2.06 5.29
C ALA A 37 16.18 -3.11 5.07
N ALA A 38 15.80 -4.33 4.64
CA ALA A 38 16.75 -5.38 4.30
C ALA A 38 17.65 -5.00 3.11
N VAL A 39 17.09 -4.33 2.08
CA VAL A 39 17.83 -3.79 0.94
C VAL A 39 18.80 -2.70 1.38
N ALA A 40 18.37 -1.76 2.20
CA ALA A 40 19.21 -0.67 2.72
C ALA A 40 20.36 -1.21 3.58
N ALA A 41 20.09 -2.23 4.40
CA ALA A 41 21.09 -2.90 5.23
C ALA A 41 22.00 -3.88 4.45
N GLN A 42 21.81 -4.03 3.13
CA GLN A 42 22.57 -4.93 2.27
C GLN A 42 22.63 -6.39 2.76
N THR A 43 21.57 -6.85 3.45
CA THR A 43 21.48 -8.24 3.90
C THR A 43 21.47 -9.21 2.69
N PRO A 44 21.83 -10.50 2.86
CA PRO A 44 21.70 -11.49 1.78
C PRO A 44 20.29 -11.49 1.16
N LEU A 45 19.27 -11.44 1.99
CA LEU A 45 17.88 -11.33 1.58
C LEU A 45 17.58 -10.03 0.84
N GLY A 46 18.08 -8.89 1.36
CA GLY A 46 17.89 -7.59 0.73
C GLY A 46 18.51 -7.51 -0.67
N ARG A 47 19.68 -8.12 -0.87
CA ARG A 47 20.30 -8.19 -2.21
C ARG A 47 19.45 -9.01 -3.21
N GLN A 48 18.86 -10.13 -2.78
CA GLN A 48 17.97 -10.94 -3.62
C GLN A 48 16.65 -10.20 -3.91
N ALA A 49 16.07 -9.58 -2.91
CA ALA A 49 14.80 -8.88 -3.04
C ALA A 49 14.88 -7.61 -3.92
N LYS A 50 16.04 -6.93 -3.94
CA LYS A 50 16.21 -5.65 -4.63
C LYS A 50 15.84 -5.71 -6.11
N ALA A 51 16.40 -6.64 -6.87
CA ALA A 51 16.15 -6.76 -8.30
C ALA A 51 14.66 -7.02 -8.61
N VAL A 52 14.02 -7.87 -7.81
CA VAL A 52 12.60 -8.21 -7.94
C VAL A 52 11.70 -6.99 -7.61
N MET A 53 12.05 -6.24 -6.57
CA MET A 53 11.32 -5.03 -6.17
C MET A 53 11.47 -3.90 -7.19
N ASP A 54 12.69 -3.67 -7.69
CA ASP A 54 12.96 -2.65 -8.73
C ASP A 54 12.24 -3.01 -10.05
N ALA A 55 12.00 -4.29 -10.32
CA ALA A 55 11.18 -4.77 -11.43
C ALA A 55 9.66 -4.71 -11.15
N GLY A 56 9.22 -4.31 -9.95
CA GLY A 56 7.81 -4.25 -9.57
C GLY A 56 7.13 -5.61 -9.39
N GLN A 57 7.90 -6.68 -9.28
CA GLN A 57 7.44 -8.06 -9.11
C GLN A 57 7.27 -8.44 -7.63
N LEU A 58 6.64 -9.59 -7.37
CA LEU A 58 6.51 -10.15 -6.03
C LEU A 58 7.79 -10.92 -5.64
N VAL A 59 8.28 -10.67 -4.44
CA VAL A 59 9.36 -11.47 -3.85
C VAL A 59 8.83 -12.89 -3.56
N PRO A 60 9.65 -13.96 -3.71
CA PRO A 60 9.23 -15.35 -3.47
C PRO A 60 8.51 -15.55 -2.13
N ASN A 61 7.48 -16.40 -2.15
CA ASN A 61 6.55 -16.56 -1.03
C ASN A 61 7.21 -17.06 0.25
N ASP A 62 8.13 -18.03 0.14
CA ASP A 62 8.89 -18.62 1.24
C ASP A 62 9.68 -17.57 2.03
N ILE A 63 10.33 -16.66 1.31
CA ILE A 63 11.08 -15.54 1.87
C ILE A 63 10.15 -14.63 2.67
N VAL A 64 9.06 -14.20 2.04
CA VAL A 64 8.12 -13.24 2.68
C VAL A 64 7.43 -13.87 3.88
N ILE A 65 7.00 -15.13 3.78
CA ILE A 65 6.36 -15.87 4.87
C ILE A 65 7.32 -16.07 6.05
N GLY A 66 8.59 -16.39 5.77
CA GLY A 66 9.63 -16.48 6.80
C GLY A 66 9.80 -15.17 7.58
N MET A 67 9.89 -14.03 6.87
CA MET A 67 9.97 -12.70 7.49
C MET A 67 8.71 -12.36 8.32
N ILE A 68 7.55 -12.68 7.82
CA ILE A 68 6.27 -12.43 8.52
C ILE A 68 6.19 -13.28 9.79
N ARG A 69 6.56 -14.57 9.72
CA ARG A 69 6.60 -15.44 10.90
C ARG A 69 7.50 -14.86 11.99
N GLU A 70 8.73 -14.49 11.65
CA GLU A 70 9.66 -13.88 12.59
C GLU A 70 9.08 -12.60 13.21
N ARG A 71 8.45 -11.74 12.41
CA ARG A 71 7.89 -10.46 12.85
C ARG A 71 6.67 -10.62 13.77
N ILE A 72 5.79 -11.58 13.49
CA ILE A 72 4.59 -11.86 14.30
C ILE A 72 4.97 -12.46 15.67
N MET A 73 6.09 -13.16 15.76
CA MET A 73 6.56 -13.78 16.99
C MET A 73 7.20 -12.78 17.98
N ARG A 74 7.43 -11.52 17.58
CA ARG A 74 7.94 -10.49 18.48
C ARG A 74 6.91 -10.10 19.54
N PRO A 75 7.34 -9.78 20.78
CA PRO A 75 6.42 -9.47 21.88
C PRO A 75 5.45 -8.33 21.60
N ASP A 76 5.86 -7.31 20.82
CA ASP A 76 5.01 -6.17 20.48
C ASP A 76 3.80 -6.55 19.61
N ALA A 77 3.88 -7.66 18.86
CA ALA A 77 2.79 -8.18 18.01
C ALA A 77 1.83 -9.13 18.76
N GLU A 78 2.06 -9.42 20.02
CA GLU A 78 1.28 -10.39 20.79
C GLU A 78 -0.17 -9.95 20.97
N ASN A 79 -0.41 -8.68 21.26
CA ASN A 79 -1.74 -8.11 21.48
C ASN A 79 -2.50 -7.79 20.19
N GLY A 80 -1.84 -7.98 19.04
CA GLY A 80 -2.39 -7.74 17.70
C GLY A 80 -1.41 -7.02 16.80
N PHE A 81 -1.83 -6.82 15.56
CA PHE A 81 -1.01 -6.16 14.52
C PHE A 81 -1.88 -5.69 13.35
N ILE A 82 -1.28 -4.85 12.52
CA ILE A 82 -1.84 -4.43 11.24
C ILE A 82 -0.89 -4.91 10.15
N MET A 83 -1.37 -5.83 9.32
CA MET A 83 -0.63 -6.33 8.16
C MET A 83 -0.83 -5.37 6.98
N ASP A 84 0.24 -4.79 6.46
CA ASP A 84 0.22 -3.88 5.32
C ASP A 84 1.05 -4.44 4.16
N GLY A 85 0.41 -4.63 3.00
CA GLY A 85 1.04 -5.16 1.81
C GLY A 85 1.33 -6.67 1.85
N PHE A 86 0.67 -7.40 2.74
CA PHE A 86 0.67 -8.86 2.83
C PHE A 86 -0.70 -9.33 3.38
N PRO A 87 -1.27 -10.44 2.85
CA PRO A 87 -0.80 -11.23 1.70
C PRO A 87 -0.98 -10.50 0.36
N ARG A 88 -0.27 -10.94 -0.69
CA ARG A 88 -0.39 -10.40 -2.05
C ARG A 88 -0.87 -11.42 -3.08
N ASN A 89 -1.00 -12.69 -2.70
CA ASN A 89 -1.57 -13.75 -3.52
C ASN A 89 -2.26 -14.79 -2.62
N LEU A 90 -3.01 -15.73 -3.24
CA LEU A 90 -3.78 -16.74 -2.51
C LEU A 90 -2.90 -17.64 -1.66
N GLU A 91 -1.78 -18.11 -2.18
CA GLU A 91 -0.83 -18.98 -1.46
C GLU A 91 -0.31 -18.32 -0.18
N GLN A 92 0.00 -17.03 -0.24
CA GLN A 92 0.38 -16.25 0.93
C GLN A 92 -0.77 -16.10 1.94
N ALA A 93 -2.01 -15.94 1.46
CA ALA A 93 -3.19 -15.83 2.32
C ALA A 93 -3.46 -17.14 3.08
N GLU A 94 -3.39 -18.27 2.39
CA GLU A 94 -3.54 -19.60 2.99
C GLU A 94 -2.45 -19.88 4.01
N SER A 95 -1.20 -19.58 3.67
CA SER A 95 -0.04 -19.73 4.57
C SER A 95 -0.15 -18.84 5.81
N LEU A 96 -0.62 -17.59 5.65
CA LEU A 96 -0.86 -16.67 6.78
C LEU A 96 -1.96 -17.20 7.69
N ASP A 97 -3.06 -17.65 7.12
CA ASP A 97 -4.19 -18.16 7.89
C ASP A 97 -3.81 -19.43 8.66
N ALA A 98 -3.06 -20.37 8.04
CA ALA A 98 -2.53 -21.56 8.70
C ALA A 98 -1.56 -21.19 9.84
N LEU A 99 -0.65 -20.25 9.61
CA LEU A 99 0.27 -19.77 10.62
C LEU A 99 -0.48 -19.18 11.83
N LEU A 100 -1.46 -18.32 11.58
CA LEU A 100 -2.22 -17.65 12.63
C LEU A 100 -3.18 -18.60 13.36
N ALA A 101 -3.75 -19.59 12.67
CA ALA A 101 -4.54 -20.64 13.28
C ALA A 101 -3.71 -21.49 14.25
N ASN A 102 -2.49 -21.88 13.86
CA ASN A 102 -1.56 -22.64 14.71
C ASN A 102 -1.13 -21.83 15.96
N LEU A 103 -1.12 -20.51 15.87
CA LEU A 103 -0.84 -19.63 17.01
C LEU A 103 -2.10 -19.30 17.85
N GLY A 104 -3.29 -19.78 17.48
CA GLY A 104 -4.55 -19.39 18.12
C GLY A 104 -4.90 -17.91 17.95
N ARG A 105 -4.38 -17.25 16.89
CA ARG A 105 -4.47 -15.80 16.65
C ARG A 105 -5.09 -15.49 15.27
N PRO A 106 -6.32 -15.94 14.94
CA PRO A 106 -6.93 -15.72 13.63
C PRO A 106 -7.10 -14.22 13.31
N ILE A 107 -7.17 -13.88 12.01
CA ILE A 107 -7.42 -12.54 11.51
C ILE A 107 -8.80 -12.07 11.99
N ASP A 108 -8.86 -10.85 12.54
CA ASP A 108 -10.09 -10.26 13.02
C ASP A 108 -10.88 -9.58 11.91
N ALA A 109 -10.19 -8.88 10.99
CA ALA A 109 -10.78 -8.25 9.82
C ALA A 109 -9.79 -8.02 8.70
N VAL A 110 -10.31 -7.98 7.49
CA VAL A 110 -9.61 -7.57 6.29
C VAL A 110 -10.28 -6.31 5.75
N LEU A 111 -9.51 -5.23 5.60
CA LEU A 111 -9.96 -3.97 5.04
C LEU A 111 -9.42 -3.84 3.62
N GLN A 112 -10.30 -3.84 2.63
CA GLN A 112 -9.93 -3.57 1.24
C GLN A 112 -10.19 -2.09 0.93
N ILE A 113 -9.12 -1.33 0.66
CA ILE A 113 -9.25 0.07 0.23
C ILE A 113 -9.30 0.09 -1.30
N ASN A 114 -10.48 0.45 -1.83
CA ASN A 114 -10.72 0.52 -3.27
C ASN A 114 -10.59 1.97 -3.76
N VAL A 115 -9.87 2.18 -4.85
CA VAL A 115 -9.57 3.51 -5.42
C VAL A 115 -9.50 3.39 -6.93
N ASP A 116 -9.97 4.39 -7.65
CA ASP A 116 -9.91 4.43 -9.11
C ASP A 116 -8.48 4.49 -9.62
N PHE A 117 -8.26 3.93 -10.81
CA PHE A 117 -6.94 3.80 -11.44
C PHE A 117 -6.23 5.15 -11.62
N ASP A 118 -6.91 6.15 -12.13
CA ASP A 118 -6.32 7.48 -12.40
C ASP A 118 -5.82 8.14 -11.11
N LEU A 119 -6.59 8.00 -10.04
CA LEU A 119 -6.21 8.52 -8.72
C LEU A 119 -5.03 7.72 -8.12
N LEU A 120 -4.94 6.41 -8.37
CA LEU A 120 -3.79 5.59 -7.97
C LEU A 120 -2.51 6.06 -8.66
N MET A 121 -2.56 6.27 -9.98
CA MET A 121 -1.42 6.79 -10.77
C MET A 121 -0.95 8.13 -10.23
N GLN A 122 -1.85 9.09 -10.06
CA GLN A 122 -1.54 10.41 -9.50
C GLN A 122 -0.88 10.33 -8.11
N ARG A 123 -1.44 9.48 -7.23
CA ARG A 123 -0.90 9.30 -5.88
C ARG A 123 0.47 8.66 -5.87
N MET A 124 0.77 7.74 -6.79
CA MET A 124 2.06 7.07 -6.84
C MET A 124 3.15 7.94 -7.44
N VAL A 125 2.87 8.64 -8.54
CA VAL A 125 3.82 9.57 -9.18
C VAL A 125 4.20 10.71 -8.23
N GLY A 126 3.23 11.26 -7.48
CA GLY A 126 3.47 12.35 -6.53
C GLY A 126 4.06 11.91 -5.19
N ARG A 127 4.26 10.61 -4.93
CA ARG A 127 4.66 10.11 -3.61
C ARG A 127 6.09 10.47 -3.25
N LEU A 128 6.23 11.10 -2.07
CA LEU A 128 7.51 11.39 -1.44
C LEU A 128 7.58 10.65 -0.09
N THR A 129 8.77 10.15 0.24
CA THR A 129 9.01 9.45 1.50
C THR A 129 10.21 10.08 2.21
N CYS A 130 10.08 10.37 3.50
CA CYS A 130 11.19 10.83 4.30
C CYS A 130 12.18 9.70 4.57
N LEU A 131 13.46 9.93 4.30
CA LEU A 131 14.54 8.96 4.57
C LEU A 131 14.74 8.69 6.06
N SER A 132 14.49 9.69 6.92
CA SER A 132 14.76 9.61 8.34
C SER A 132 13.62 9.00 9.17
N CYS A 133 12.37 9.47 8.95
CA CYS A 133 11.21 9.05 9.77
C CYS A 133 10.13 8.27 9.02
N GLY A 134 10.30 8.03 7.70
CA GLY A 134 9.33 7.29 6.89
C GLY A 134 7.99 8.01 6.66
N THR A 135 7.86 9.30 7.04
CA THR A 135 6.64 10.07 6.79
C THR A 135 6.42 10.22 5.29
N LEU A 136 5.15 10.04 4.89
CA LEU A 136 4.73 10.10 3.50
C LEU A 136 4.12 11.47 3.18
N PHE A 137 4.55 12.04 2.07
CA PHE A 137 3.99 13.23 1.45
C PHE A 137 3.54 12.92 0.02
N ASN A 138 2.86 13.85 -0.59
CA ASN A 138 2.45 13.75 -1.99
C ASN A 138 2.49 15.13 -2.62
N SER A 139 3.22 15.28 -3.71
CA SER A 139 3.42 16.56 -4.40
C SER A 139 2.11 17.23 -4.87
N PHE A 140 1.02 16.45 -5.04
CA PHE A 140 -0.25 16.96 -5.55
C PHE A 140 -1.31 17.15 -4.47
N THR A 141 -1.38 16.24 -3.48
CA THR A 141 -2.49 16.19 -2.51
C THR A 141 -2.09 16.54 -1.09
N ASN A 142 -0.82 16.42 -0.75
CA ASN A 142 -0.26 16.75 0.56
C ASN A 142 1.24 17.10 0.40
N PRO A 143 1.58 18.24 -0.23
CA PRO A 143 2.96 18.65 -0.41
C PRO A 143 3.61 18.99 0.94
N PRO A 144 4.95 18.85 1.07
CA PRO A 144 5.67 19.34 2.23
C PRO A 144 5.64 20.88 2.24
N ALA A 145 5.77 21.49 3.42
CA ALA A 145 5.82 22.93 3.57
C ALA A 145 7.09 23.55 2.91
N ILE A 146 8.20 22.80 2.94
CA ILE A 146 9.45 23.15 2.28
C ILE A 146 9.81 22.01 1.32
N ASP A 147 10.10 22.34 0.07
CA ASP A 147 10.48 21.35 -0.94
C ASP A 147 11.65 20.50 -0.48
N SER A 148 11.51 19.17 -0.68
CA SER A 148 12.51 18.16 -0.34
C SER A 148 12.80 18.01 1.17
N GLN A 149 12.06 18.69 2.05
CA GLN A 149 12.23 18.60 3.51
C GLN A 149 10.99 18.04 4.19
N CYS A 150 11.18 17.17 5.17
CA CYS A 150 10.09 16.56 5.94
C CYS A 150 9.59 17.51 7.04
N ASP A 151 8.30 17.85 7.05
CA ASP A 151 7.68 18.71 8.06
C ASP A 151 7.72 18.12 9.47
N SER A 152 7.84 16.78 9.58
CA SER A 152 7.82 16.09 10.89
C SER A 152 9.19 16.02 11.56
N CYS A 153 10.30 15.95 10.80
CA CYS A 153 11.64 15.74 11.37
C CYS A 153 12.77 16.48 10.65
N GLY A 154 12.47 17.31 9.64
CA GLY A 154 13.47 18.04 8.87
C GLY A 154 14.32 17.19 7.94
N GLY A 155 14.12 15.86 7.88
CA GLY A 155 14.88 14.94 7.05
C GLY A 155 14.56 15.10 5.56
N THR A 156 15.46 14.60 4.68
CA THR A 156 15.32 14.68 3.22
C THR A 156 14.19 13.80 2.71
N LEU A 157 13.36 14.34 1.81
CA LEU A 157 12.33 13.62 1.08
C LEU A 157 12.88 13.07 -0.24
N HIS A 158 12.44 11.88 -0.64
CA HIS A 158 12.83 11.25 -1.90
C HIS A 158 11.66 10.50 -2.53
N HIS A 159 11.70 10.36 -3.85
CA HIS A 159 10.87 9.41 -4.57
C HIS A 159 11.41 8.00 -4.37
N ARG A 160 10.52 7.02 -4.22
CA ARG A 160 10.93 5.61 -4.15
C ARG A 160 11.47 5.15 -5.51
N SER A 161 12.44 4.24 -5.52
CA SER A 161 12.98 3.68 -6.76
C SER A 161 11.94 2.89 -7.56
N ASP A 162 10.94 2.33 -6.86
CA ASP A 162 9.83 1.55 -7.41
C ASP A 162 8.59 2.39 -7.77
N ASP A 163 8.68 3.73 -7.80
CA ASP A 163 7.59 4.65 -8.17
C ASP A 163 7.88 5.41 -9.49
N ASN A 164 8.58 4.80 -10.41
CA ASN A 164 8.66 5.28 -11.79
C ASN A 164 7.46 4.73 -12.62
N GLU A 165 7.10 5.42 -13.69
CA GLU A 165 5.88 5.17 -14.48
C GLU A 165 5.79 3.71 -14.96
N GLU A 166 6.88 3.16 -15.50
CA GLU A 166 6.94 1.76 -15.99
C GLU A 166 6.75 0.74 -14.85
N THR A 167 7.37 0.98 -13.70
CA THR A 167 7.25 0.11 -12.54
C THR A 167 5.86 0.23 -11.90
N ILE A 168 5.26 1.41 -11.89
CA ILE A 168 3.90 1.63 -11.39
C ILE A 168 2.90 0.79 -12.20
N ASP A 169 2.95 0.83 -13.54
CA ASP A 169 2.06 0.04 -14.40
C ASP A 169 2.21 -1.47 -14.11
N ARG A 170 3.45 -1.96 -14.03
CA ARG A 170 3.69 -3.37 -13.67
C ARG A 170 3.14 -3.73 -12.29
N ARG A 171 3.30 -2.89 -11.29
CA ARG A 171 2.78 -3.12 -9.93
C ARG A 171 1.25 -3.15 -9.90
N LEU A 172 0.59 -2.34 -10.70
CA LEU A 172 -0.87 -2.34 -10.82
C LEU A 172 -1.35 -3.63 -11.50
N ARG A 173 -0.71 -4.08 -12.59
CA ARG A 173 -1.03 -5.38 -13.22
C ARG A 173 -0.80 -6.56 -12.28
N VAL A 174 0.31 -6.56 -11.53
CA VAL A 174 0.58 -7.60 -10.52
C VAL A 174 -0.50 -7.59 -9.43
N TYR A 175 -0.96 -6.41 -9.02
CA TYR A 175 -2.07 -6.29 -8.06
C TYR A 175 -3.37 -6.89 -8.64
N GLU A 176 -3.75 -6.52 -9.84
CA GLU A 176 -4.98 -7.02 -10.49
C GLU A 176 -4.95 -8.54 -10.64
N THR A 177 -3.82 -9.08 -11.11
CA THR A 177 -3.70 -10.52 -11.38
C THR A 177 -3.61 -11.36 -10.12
N HIS A 178 -2.86 -10.93 -9.11
CA HIS A 178 -2.51 -11.78 -7.96
C HIS A 178 -3.18 -11.36 -6.66
N THR A 179 -3.40 -10.07 -6.44
CA THR A 179 -3.86 -9.56 -5.13
C THR A 179 -5.37 -9.30 -5.11
N GLN A 180 -5.94 -8.84 -6.21
CA GLN A 180 -7.39 -8.59 -6.30
C GLN A 180 -8.23 -9.85 -6.01
N PRO A 181 -7.84 -11.07 -6.42
CA PRO A 181 -8.57 -12.29 -6.08
C PRO A 181 -8.69 -12.57 -4.57
N LEU A 182 -7.84 -11.97 -3.73
CA LEU A 182 -7.94 -12.07 -2.28
C LEU A 182 -9.26 -11.51 -1.73
N ALA A 183 -9.89 -10.58 -2.44
CA ALA A 183 -11.19 -10.05 -2.06
C ALA A 183 -12.25 -11.16 -1.99
N ALA A 184 -12.30 -12.03 -3.01
CA ALA A 184 -13.20 -13.18 -3.01
C ALA A 184 -12.85 -14.18 -1.89
N TYR A 185 -11.55 -14.48 -1.71
CA TYR A 185 -11.08 -15.38 -0.65
C TYR A 185 -11.52 -14.95 0.74
N TYR A 186 -11.33 -13.67 1.10
CA TYR A 186 -11.70 -13.15 2.41
C TYR A 186 -13.19 -12.82 2.53
N SER A 187 -13.89 -12.53 1.42
CA SER A 187 -15.35 -12.41 1.40
C SER A 187 -16.02 -13.73 1.80
N ASN A 188 -15.54 -14.84 1.28
CA ASN A 188 -16.04 -16.19 1.62
C ASN A 188 -15.84 -16.52 3.11
N LYS A 189 -14.87 -15.89 3.78
CA LYS A 189 -14.62 -16.03 5.23
C LYS A 189 -15.42 -15.04 6.08
N SER A 190 -16.25 -14.20 5.47
CA SER A 190 -17.11 -13.20 6.13
C SER A 190 -16.34 -12.20 7.01
N ASN A 191 -15.08 -11.93 6.69
CA ASN A 191 -14.23 -10.98 7.43
C ASN A 191 -13.70 -9.82 6.55
N LEU A 192 -14.17 -9.70 5.30
CA LEU A 192 -13.80 -8.61 4.38
C LEU A 192 -14.72 -7.41 4.57
N HIS A 193 -14.10 -6.22 4.64
CA HIS A 193 -14.79 -4.94 4.59
C HIS A 193 -14.20 -4.09 3.46
N VAL A 194 -15.03 -3.76 2.46
CA VAL A 194 -14.64 -2.90 1.35
C VAL A 194 -14.82 -1.45 1.76
N ILE A 195 -13.76 -0.67 1.64
CA ILE A 195 -13.70 0.75 1.98
C ILE A 195 -13.47 1.55 0.70
N ASP A 196 -14.35 2.48 0.41
CA ASP A 196 -14.10 3.46 -0.63
C ASP A 196 -12.95 4.38 -0.21
N GLY A 197 -11.87 4.35 -0.99
CA GLY A 197 -10.62 5.09 -0.76
C GLY A 197 -10.55 6.43 -1.48
N GLN A 198 -11.66 6.90 -2.03
CA GLN A 198 -11.78 8.24 -2.64
C GLN A 198 -12.11 9.30 -1.57
N GLY A 199 -11.67 10.52 -1.80
CA GLY A 199 -11.87 11.65 -0.88
C GLY A 199 -10.65 11.92 0.01
N THR A 200 -10.89 12.67 1.06
CA THR A 200 -9.86 13.10 2.02
C THR A 200 -9.43 11.98 2.96
N VAL A 201 -8.25 12.11 3.56
CA VAL A 201 -7.73 11.16 4.56
C VAL A 201 -8.73 10.98 5.72
N GLU A 202 -9.37 12.05 6.16
CA GLU A 202 -10.32 12.02 7.27
C GLU A 202 -11.65 11.32 6.91
N GLU A 203 -12.13 11.46 5.68
CA GLU A 203 -13.33 10.75 5.20
C GLU A 203 -13.08 9.25 5.17
N ILE A 204 -11.95 8.82 4.59
CA ILE A 204 -11.56 7.41 4.55
C ILE A 204 -11.40 6.86 5.97
N LYS A 205 -10.79 7.62 6.87
CA LYS A 205 -10.67 7.29 8.30
C LYS A 205 -12.03 7.09 8.97
N LYS A 206 -13.03 7.93 8.65
CA LYS A 206 -14.41 7.77 9.16
C LYS A 206 -15.04 6.47 8.66
N ARG A 207 -14.90 6.15 7.35
CA ARG A 207 -15.41 4.89 6.75
C ARG A 207 -14.77 3.66 7.43
N ILE A 208 -13.44 3.65 7.62
CA ILE A 208 -12.73 2.59 8.33
C ILE A 208 -13.24 2.46 9.78
N LYS A 209 -13.38 3.58 10.50
CA LYS A 209 -13.94 3.56 11.86
C LYS A 209 -15.33 2.92 11.91
N SER A 210 -16.20 3.25 10.96
CA SER A 210 -17.55 2.71 10.87
C SER A 210 -17.53 1.19 10.64
N ALA A 211 -16.74 0.71 9.67
CA ALA A 211 -16.59 -0.71 9.38
C ALA A 211 -16.12 -1.51 10.61
N LEU A 212 -15.12 -1.00 11.34
CA LEU A 212 -14.57 -1.68 12.51
C LEU A 212 -15.47 -1.60 13.78
N ARG A 213 -16.39 -0.63 13.88
CA ARG A 213 -17.38 -0.57 14.97
C ARG A 213 -18.38 -1.72 14.88
N GLY A 214 -18.85 -2.05 13.69
CA GLY A 214 -19.80 -3.14 13.45
C GLY A 214 -19.27 -4.49 13.94
N MET A 215 -17.97 -4.73 13.86
CA MET A 215 -17.33 -5.99 14.27
C MET A 215 -17.32 -6.23 15.78
N ARG A 216 -17.10 -5.19 16.59
CA ARG A 216 -17.14 -5.31 18.06
C ARG A 216 -18.51 -5.74 18.56
N SER A 217 -19.58 -5.29 17.90
CA SER A 217 -20.96 -5.65 18.25
C SER A 217 -21.29 -7.11 17.91
N SER A 218 -20.70 -7.65 16.83
CA SER A 218 -20.96 -9.04 16.40
C SER A 218 -20.23 -10.11 17.26
N ARG A 219 -19.05 -9.78 17.82
CA ARG A 219 -18.26 -10.70 18.66
C ARG A 219 -18.89 -10.97 20.02
N ILE A 220 -19.73 -10.10 20.53
CA ILE A 220 -20.42 -10.29 21.83
C ILE A 220 -21.45 -11.43 21.77
N LYS A 221 -21.84 -11.88 20.56
CA LYS A 221 -22.86 -12.92 20.35
C LYS A 221 -22.33 -14.35 20.10
N LEU A 222 -21.01 -14.59 20.05
CA LEU A 222 -20.45 -15.92 19.86
C LEU A 222 -20.26 -16.58 21.23
N GLN A 223 -21.11 -17.57 21.52
CA GLN A 223 -21.03 -18.47 22.68
C GLN A 223 -19.72 -19.27 22.66
N PRO A 224 -19.15 -19.64 23.83
CA PRO A 224 -17.94 -20.47 23.88
C PRO A 224 -18.22 -21.86 23.33
N VAL A 225 -17.45 -22.25 22.31
CA VAL A 225 -17.41 -23.61 21.81
C VAL A 225 -16.80 -24.48 22.90
N ALA A 226 -17.57 -25.46 23.39
CA ALA A 226 -17.14 -26.45 24.39
C ALA A 226 -15.86 -27.16 23.92
N GLN A 227 -14.85 -27.13 24.77
CA GLN A 227 -13.60 -27.85 24.57
C GLN A 227 -13.89 -29.37 24.60
N GLN A 228 -13.65 -30.06 23.49
CA GLN A 228 -13.58 -31.53 23.48
C GLN A 228 -12.24 -31.94 24.13
N PRO A 229 -12.24 -32.99 24.99
CA PRO A 229 -11.03 -33.41 25.68
C PRO A 229 -10.06 -34.10 24.72
N VAL A 230 -8.83 -33.56 24.67
CA VAL A 230 -7.72 -34.15 23.91
C VAL A 230 -7.27 -35.42 24.60
N ALA A 231 -7.32 -36.54 23.89
CA ALA A 231 -6.82 -37.84 24.34
C ALA A 231 -5.32 -37.76 24.66
N LYS A 232 -4.92 -38.27 25.82
CA LYS A 232 -3.53 -38.36 26.28
C LYS A 232 -2.73 -39.26 25.35
N ALA A 233 -1.77 -38.73 24.62
CA ALA A 233 -0.76 -39.48 23.91
C ALA A 233 0.39 -39.83 24.87
N SER A 234 0.75 -41.11 24.87
CA SER A 234 1.73 -41.76 25.72
C SER A 234 3.15 -41.25 25.52
N ASN A 235 3.87 -41.17 26.66
CA ASN A 235 5.31 -40.92 26.76
C ASN A 235 6.15 -41.95 25.99
N ALA A 236 6.81 -41.55 24.93
CA ALA A 236 7.99 -42.22 24.42
C ALA A 236 9.15 -41.23 24.38
N ARG A 237 10.20 -41.49 25.15
CA ARG A 237 11.46 -40.72 25.17
C ARG A 237 12.17 -40.91 23.83
N PRO A 238 12.73 -39.86 23.20
CA PRO A 238 13.69 -40.03 22.13
C PRO A 238 15.09 -40.32 22.69
N GLU A 239 15.71 -41.34 22.15
CA GLU A 239 17.08 -41.78 22.36
C GLU A 239 18.11 -40.74 21.88
N VAL A 240 19.13 -40.50 22.73
CA VAL A 240 20.21 -39.56 22.45
C VAL A 240 21.22 -40.25 21.53
N ILE A 241 21.29 -39.80 20.26
CA ILE A 241 22.37 -40.17 19.37
C ILE A 241 23.59 -39.25 19.66
N ARG A 242 24.60 -39.83 20.27
CA ARG A 242 25.93 -39.21 20.42
C ARG A 242 26.63 -39.16 19.06
N THR A 243 26.87 -37.99 18.48
CA THR A 243 27.81 -37.79 17.38
C THR A 243 29.15 -37.41 17.94
N GLN A 244 30.15 -38.20 17.54
CA GLN A 244 31.57 -38.08 17.95
C GLN A 244 32.18 -36.79 17.35
N VAL A 245 32.88 -36.06 18.21
CA VAL A 245 33.77 -34.96 17.86
C VAL A 245 35.04 -35.54 17.25
N ILE A 246 35.40 -35.17 16.05
CA ILE A 246 36.72 -35.41 15.48
C ILE A 246 37.48 -34.09 15.45
N ASP A 247 38.42 -33.96 16.38
CA ASP A 247 39.45 -32.92 16.38
C ASP A 247 40.38 -33.11 15.19
N LYS A 248 40.58 -32.11 14.38
CA LYS A 248 41.82 -31.95 13.58
C LYS A 248 42.29 -30.51 13.64
N GLU A 249 43.27 -30.31 14.46
CA GLU A 249 44.21 -29.18 14.52
C GLU A 249 45.14 -29.16 13.31
N LYS A 250 45.68 -27.95 13.02
CA LYS A 250 46.78 -27.49 12.15
C LYS A 250 46.36 -27.02 10.76
N ALA A 251 46.69 -25.88 10.29
CA ALA A 251 47.81 -24.98 10.41
C ALA A 251 47.49 -23.66 9.67
N ALA A 252 47.90 -22.53 10.20
CA ALA A 252 47.87 -21.23 9.53
C ALA A 252 49.07 -21.04 8.58
N PRO A 253 48.92 -20.33 7.48
CA PRO A 253 50.07 -19.69 6.81
C PRO A 253 50.01 -18.15 6.89
N ARG A 254 51.20 -17.64 7.21
CA ARG A 254 51.70 -16.29 7.30
C ARG A 254 51.14 -15.26 6.33
N GLN A 255 50.80 -14.10 6.89
CA GLN A 255 50.57 -12.84 6.20
C GLN A 255 51.84 -12.36 5.47
N LYS A 256 51.73 -12.11 4.16
CA LYS A 256 52.66 -11.25 3.41
C LYS A 256 52.06 -9.84 3.35
N LYS A 257 52.76 -8.86 3.95
CA LYS A 257 52.58 -7.42 3.76
C LYS A 257 52.63 -7.12 2.26
N ARG A 258 51.58 -6.47 1.74
CA ARG A 258 51.61 -5.76 0.46
C ARG A 258 51.46 -4.25 0.73
N GLU A 259 52.38 -3.52 0.19
CA GLU A 259 52.53 -2.07 0.25
C GLU A 259 51.31 -1.33 -0.25
N ALA A 260 50.95 -0.25 0.43
CA ALA A 260 49.95 0.70 0.06
C ALA A 260 50.45 1.58 -1.10
N THR A 261 49.94 1.35 -2.30
CA THR A 261 50.09 2.29 -3.42
C THR A 261 48.97 3.29 -3.37
N ALA A 262 49.33 4.56 -3.18
CA ALA A 262 48.42 5.70 -3.14
C ALA A 262 47.71 5.87 -4.49
N ILE A 263 46.39 5.67 -4.51
CA ILE A 263 45.53 5.96 -5.66
C ILE A 263 45.10 7.43 -5.60
N LYS A 264 45.58 8.24 -6.56
CA LYS A 264 45.15 9.62 -6.77
C LYS A 264 43.63 9.67 -7.07
N PRO A 265 42.87 10.66 -6.55
CA PRO A 265 41.43 10.76 -6.82
C PRO A 265 41.20 11.13 -8.30
N VAL A 266 40.55 10.22 -9.03
CA VAL A 266 40.02 10.52 -10.38
C VAL A 266 38.79 11.39 -10.23
N VAL A 267 38.91 12.66 -10.55
CA VAL A 267 37.80 13.60 -10.70
C VAL A 267 36.96 13.14 -11.90
N LYS A 268 35.86 12.44 -11.66
CA LYS A 268 34.85 12.12 -12.68
C LYS A 268 34.16 13.43 -13.08
N LYS A 269 34.39 13.90 -14.30
CA LYS A 269 33.63 14.98 -14.95
C LYS A 269 32.14 14.63 -14.89
N ARG A 270 31.29 15.56 -14.39
CA ARG A 270 29.84 15.45 -14.41
C ARG A 270 29.40 15.18 -15.86
N PRO A 271 28.47 14.23 -16.11
CA PRO A 271 27.92 14.04 -17.43
C PRO A 271 27.11 15.28 -17.80
N SER A 272 27.38 15.83 -18.98
CA SER A 272 26.65 16.94 -19.58
C SER A 272 25.17 16.60 -19.70
N ASN A 273 24.31 17.57 -19.36
CA ASN A 273 22.85 17.55 -19.33
C ASN A 273 22.25 17.24 -20.74
N LYS A 274 22.34 16.01 -21.21
CA LYS A 274 21.53 15.55 -22.34
C LYS A 274 20.18 15.10 -21.77
N VAL A 275 19.18 15.97 -21.92
CA VAL A 275 17.77 15.63 -21.67
C VAL A 275 17.49 14.33 -22.44
N SER A 276 17.13 13.25 -21.75
CA SER A 276 16.90 11.94 -22.39
C SER A 276 15.75 12.06 -23.40
N ALA A 277 15.80 11.28 -24.48
CA ALA A 277 14.72 11.24 -25.48
C ALA A 277 13.34 11.00 -24.82
N ALA A 278 13.29 10.22 -23.76
CA ALA A 278 12.11 9.99 -22.95
C ALA A 278 11.56 11.25 -22.28
N GLN A 279 12.42 12.13 -21.74
CA GLN A 279 11.99 13.40 -21.15
C GLN A 279 11.45 14.37 -22.20
N THR A 280 11.98 14.33 -23.42
CA THR A 280 11.47 15.14 -24.53
C THR A 280 10.10 14.65 -24.99
N ALA A 281 9.92 13.34 -25.14
CA ALA A 281 8.63 12.72 -25.47
C ALA A 281 7.57 12.99 -24.39
N TYR A 282 7.93 12.90 -23.12
CA TYR A 282 7.05 13.23 -22.00
C TYR A 282 6.59 14.69 -22.03
N ARG A 283 7.52 15.64 -22.23
CA ARG A 283 7.17 17.08 -22.36
C ARG A 283 6.24 17.35 -23.53
N ALA A 284 6.44 16.68 -24.66
CA ALA A 284 5.56 16.78 -25.83
C ALA A 284 4.15 16.26 -25.49
N ARG A 285 4.03 15.10 -24.87
CA ARG A 285 2.73 14.52 -24.46
C ARG A 285 2.01 15.40 -23.43
N LEU A 286 2.74 15.96 -22.47
CA LEU A 286 2.20 16.87 -21.46
C LEU A 286 1.59 18.12 -22.11
N LYS A 287 2.27 18.66 -23.13
CA LYS A 287 1.78 19.82 -23.91
C LYS A 287 0.51 19.47 -24.70
N THR A 288 0.44 18.27 -25.27
CA THR A 288 -0.76 17.76 -25.97
C THR A 288 -1.95 17.66 -25.00
N LEU A 289 -1.76 17.01 -23.84
CA LEU A 289 -2.81 16.86 -22.82
C LEU A 289 -3.27 18.23 -22.25
N GLN A 290 -2.35 19.18 -22.08
CA GLN A 290 -2.72 20.53 -21.66
C GLN A 290 -3.61 21.25 -22.71
N ASN A 291 -3.35 21.04 -23.99
CA ASN A 291 -4.18 21.58 -25.08
C ASN A 291 -5.55 20.89 -25.11
N GLU A 292 -5.59 19.56 -25.01
CA GLU A 292 -6.84 18.79 -24.90
C GLU A 292 -7.70 19.26 -23.72
N LEU A 293 -7.09 19.44 -22.55
CA LEU A 293 -7.77 19.97 -21.36
C LEU A 293 -8.33 21.39 -21.58
N LYS A 294 -7.60 22.24 -22.31
CA LYS A 294 -8.08 23.58 -22.65
C LYS A 294 -9.29 23.53 -23.56
N ASN A 295 -9.31 22.62 -24.55
CA ASN A 295 -10.44 22.43 -25.45
C ASN A 295 -11.68 21.93 -24.70
N VAL A 296 -11.53 20.88 -23.89
CA VAL A 296 -12.63 20.34 -23.06
C VAL A 296 -13.19 21.40 -22.10
N LYS A 297 -12.34 22.25 -21.50
CA LYS A 297 -12.82 23.36 -20.67
C LYS A 297 -13.59 24.41 -21.47
N SER A 298 -13.24 24.62 -22.75
CA SER A 298 -13.98 25.50 -23.66
C SER A 298 -15.37 24.95 -23.97
N GLU A 299 -15.42 23.67 -24.35
CA GLU A 299 -16.69 22.95 -24.62
C GLU A 299 -17.62 22.92 -23.40
N LEU A 300 -17.08 22.67 -22.23
CA LEU A 300 -17.86 22.70 -20.99
C LEU A 300 -18.47 24.08 -20.71
N ARG A 301 -17.76 25.17 -21.05
CA ARG A 301 -18.31 26.52 -20.91
C ARG A 301 -19.45 26.79 -21.89
N GLU A 302 -19.37 26.25 -23.11
CA GLU A 302 -20.46 26.36 -24.10
C GLU A 302 -21.68 25.57 -23.66
N VAL A 303 -21.51 24.33 -23.20
CA VAL A 303 -22.62 23.52 -22.63
C VAL A 303 -23.28 24.26 -21.48
N THR A 304 -22.50 24.81 -20.54
CA THR A 304 -23.07 25.56 -19.40
C THR A 304 -23.83 26.82 -19.85
N ARG A 305 -23.41 27.44 -20.96
CA ARG A 305 -24.12 28.61 -21.53
C ARG A 305 -25.46 28.18 -22.17
N THR A 306 -25.49 27.08 -22.91
CA THR A 306 -26.71 26.53 -23.51
C THR A 306 -27.70 26.06 -22.45
N GLU A 307 -27.23 25.40 -21.38
CA GLU A 307 -28.09 25.02 -20.25
C GLU A 307 -28.79 26.21 -19.60
N LYS A 308 -28.04 27.33 -19.41
CA LYS A 308 -28.64 28.57 -18.87
C LYS A 308 -29.68 29.17 -19.81
N GLN A 309 -29.46 29.15 -21.12
CA GLN A 309 -30.41 29.62 -22.12
C GLN A 309 -31.70 28.80 -22.09
N LEU A 310 -31.58 27.45 -22.12
CA LEU A 310 -32.69 26.53 -22.04
C LEU A 310 -33.49 26.73 -20.75
N ALA A 311 -32.81 26.91 -19.61
CA ALA A 311 -33.51 27.17 -18.33
C ALA A 311 -34.30 28.49 -18.34
N MET A 312 -33.83 29.51 -19.05
CA MET A 312 -34.58 30.77 -19.25
C MET A 312 -35.78 30.57 -20.15
N GLU A 313 -35.65 29.81 -21.25
CA GLU A 313 -36.78 29.49 -22.16
C GLU A 313 -37.85 28.66 -21.46
N VAL A 314 -37.48 27.67 -20.66
CA VAL A 314 -38.41 26.87 -19.85
C VAL A 314 -39.19 27.77 -18.90
N LYS A 315 -38.53 28.69 -18.16
CA LYS A 315 -39.21 29.62 -17.28
C LYS A 315 -40.20 30.54 -18.02
N LYS A 316 -39.86 30.98 -19.24
CA LYS A 316 -40.72 31.79 -20.07
C LYS A 316 -41.95 31.02 -20.50
N SER A 317 -41.80 29.79 -20.94
CA SER A 317 -42.88 28.88 -21.35
C SER A 317 -43.81 28.55 -20.16
N GLU A 318 -43.27 28.31 -18.97
CA GLU A 318 -44.04 28.08 -17.76
C GLU A 318 -44.89 29.32 -17.39
N ALA A 319 -44.35 30.54 -17.52
CA ALA A 319 -45.08 31.77 -17.27
C ALA A 319 -46.20 31.99 -18.29
N GLU A 320 -46.00 31.65 -19.56
CA GLU A 320 -47.01 31.70 -20.59
C GLU A 320 -48.14 30.69 -20.35
N LEU A 321 -47.80 29.44 -19.98
CA LEU A 321 -48.75 28.42 -19.58
C LEU A 321 -49.61 28.84 -18.40
N LYS A 322 -49.02 29.50 -17.39
CA LYS A 322 -49.75 30.02 -16.23
C LYS A 322 -50.75 31.10 -16.63
N LYS A 323 -50.35 32.03 -17.50
CA LYS A 323 -51.27 33.07 -18.03
C LYS A 323 -52.45 32.47 -18.83
N LEU A 324 -52.19 31.45 -19.65
CA LEU A 324 -53.21 30.73 -20.38
C LEU A 324 -54.17 29.98 -19.45
N ALA A 325 -53.65 29.37 -18.38
CA ALA A 325 -54.48 28.71 -17.39
C ALA A 325 -55.42 29.69 -16.62
N GLU A 326 -54.88 30.85 -16.25
CA GLU A 326 -55.67 31.94 -15.60
C GLU A 326 -56.75 32.47 -16.53
N LYS A 327 -56.42 32.68 -17.82
CA LYS A 327 -57.42 33.12 -18.84
C LYS A 327 -58.50 32.07 -19.09
N LYS A 328 -58.16 30.79 -19.07
CA LYS A 328 -59.15 29.68 -19.16
C LYS A 328 -60.07 29.60 -17.94
N ALA A 329 -59.55 29.91 -16.75
CA ALA A 329 -60.35 29.96 -15.53
C ALA A 329 -61.36 31.11 -15.49
N SER A 330 -61.03 32.27 -16.11
CA SER A 330 -61.90 33.46 -16.21
C SER A 330 -62.95 33.36 -17.31
N LEU A 331 -62.89 32.34 -18.17
CA LEU A 331 -63.91 32.08 -19.22
C LEU A 331 -64.95 31.02 -18.82
N LYS A 332 -64.83 30.47 -17.60
CA LYS A 332 -65.85 29.62 -16.96
C LYS A 332 -66.63 30.42 -15.94
#